data_01c9b76ca3c8edc2dadbb37b9e4d7b81
#
_entry.id   01c9b76ca3c8edc2dadbb37b9e4d7b81
#
_cell.length_a   1.000
_cell.length_b   1.000
_cell.length_c   1.000
_cell.angle_alpha   90.00
_cell.angle_beta   90.00
_cell.angle_gamma   90.00
#
_symmetry.space_group_name_H-M   'P 1'
#
loop_
_entity.id
_entity.type
_entity.pdbx_description
1 polymer ?
#
loop_
_entity_poly.entity_id
_entity_poly.type
_entity_poly.pdbx_seq_one_letter_code
_entity_poly.pdbx_strand_id
1 'polypeptide(L)'
;MTQPLDKVLNFKLSLMMFLQYAIWGAWLPLLYPYLKNHMKFADSDIGNMFAVGAVGAILAPFIAGQIADRFFRTEHFLALSHLAGAAVVWQLASIEPGEGAVNQFLIFSLIYSLIYSPTLSLTNSLSFHHLPDRDRDFGRVRVWGTVGWIAVGIIIGQHLLKSYAGGDFANAESPEVYAGYADAFRLSAIIGAGMGIFCFLLPATPPGGKAEDNATFAALGEVKRQPLLTLFALAVPISCIHQFYFVHTSGFLGTLQKQLNDADLANSINTLFGIGGGGLMTVGQMSEILVLAMIPLLASKFSRKQLLLMGLIAYALRMAIFAYAPGWLGESAMGLVLVGVALHGFCFGCFIFVAFMIVDEECRMDIRASAQSLFNLVIVGIGIIVGSKIATSVSVWANDTSVITEGTPWHLPYERLFSIPMWASVICIGILLLCYPSGSNSDNEEKTVS
;
A
#
# COMPACT_ATOMS: atom_id res chain seq x y z
N MET A 1 28.86 -14.53 -18.03
CA MET A 1 28.72 -14.38 -16.56
C MET A 1 28.45 -12.93 -16.29
N THR A 2 27.26 -12.61 -15.74
CA THR A 2 26.93 -11.24 -15.34
C THR A 2 27.83 -10.78 -14.20
N GLN A 3 28.32 -9.55 -14.28
CA GLN A 3 29.20 -8.99 -13.24
C GLN A 3 28.49 -8.98 -11.86
N PRO A 4 29.19 -9.18 -10.75
CA PRO A 4 28.60 -9.03 -9.44
C PRO A 4 28.20 -7.56 -9.21
N LEU A 5 27.08 -7.36 -8.49
CA LEU A 5 26.63 -6.03 -8.12
C LEU A 5 27.67 -5.35 -7.22
N ASP A 6 28.14 -4.16 -7.63
CA ASP A 6 29.06 -3.36 -6.82
C ASP A 6 28.43 -2.99 -5.46
N LYS A 7 29.22 -3.08 -4.39
CA LYS A 7 28.74 -2.85 -3.02
C LYS A 7 28.26 -1.42 -2.78
N VAL A 8 28.93 -0.43 -3.37
CA VAL A 8 28.57 0.98 -3.21
C VAL A 8 27.27 1.27 -3.97
N LEU A 9 27.14 0.73 -5.19
CA LEU A 9 25.93 0.85 -5.97
C LEU A 9 24.75 0.17 -5.27
N ASN A 10 24.94 -1.07 -4.78
CA ASN A 10 23.91 -1.77 -4.02
C ASN A 10 23.45 -0.97 -2.81
N PHE A 11 24.38 -0.41 -2.03
CA PHE A 11 24.04 0.43 -0.88
C PHE A 11 23.24 1.67 -1.29
N LYS A 12 23.66 2.39 -2.34
CA LYS A 12 22.96 3.58 -2.83
C LYS A 12 21.54 3.27 -3.28
N LEU A 13 21.33 2.22 -4.06
CA LEU A 13 20.01 1.83 -4.55
C LEU A 13 19.12 1.31 -3.41
N SER A 14 19.68 0.52 -2.50
CA SER A 14 18.96 0.02 -1.32
C SER A 14 18.54 1.15 -0.38
N LEU A 15 19.41 2.12 -0.12
CA LEU A 15 19.09 3.31 0.69
C LEU A 15 18.05 4.19 0.00
N MET A 16 18.13 4.36 -1.32
CA MET A 16 17.11 5.05 -2.12
C MET A 16 15.74 4.42 -1.92
N MET A 17 15.64 3.08 -2.07
CA MET A 17 14.37 2.36 -1.86
C MET A 17 13.88 2.48 -0.42
N PHE A 18 14.77 2.35 0.56
CA PHE A 18 14.44 2.52 1.97
C PHE A 18 13.80 3.89 2.24
N LEU A 19 14.47 4.97 1.83
CA LEU A 19 13.98 6.34 2.05
C LEU A 19 12.68 6.61 1.28
N GLN A 20 12.58 6.12 0.03
CA GLN A 20 11.39 6.29 -0.81
C GLN A 20 10.12 5.78 -0.11
N TYR A 21 10.17 4.59 0.45
CA TYR A 21 9.01 3.99 1.10
C TYR A 21 8.84 4.40 2.57
N ALA A 22 9.92 4.81 3.25
CA ALA A 22 9.85 5.40 4.58
C ALA A 22 9.07 6.73 4.58
N ILE A 23 9.26 7.58 3.56
CA ILE A 23 8.50 8.83 3.39
C ILE A 23 6.99 8.56 3.41
N TRP A 24 6.53 7.58 2.69
CA TRP A 24 5.11 7.26 2.55
C TRP A 24 4.58 6.47 3.77
N GLY A 25 5.37 5.50 4.23
CA GLY A 25 5.03 4.66 5.39
C GLY A 25 4.90 5.42 6.71
N ALA A 26 5.52 6.60 6.83
CA ALA A 26 5.45 7.40 8.05
C ALA A 26 4.02 7.80 8.41
N TRP A 27 3.25 8.29 7.45
CA TRP A 27 1.96 8.95 7.70
C TRP A 27 0.74 8.21 7.14
N LEU A 28 0.87 7.42 6.08
CA LEU A 28 -0.30 6.81 5.41
C LEU A 28 -1.13 5.91 6.35
N PRO A 29 -0.54 5.04 7.18
CA PRO A 29 -1.33 4.23 8.12
C PRO A 29 -2.05 5.05 9.20
N LEU A 30 -1.58 6.27 9.48
CA LEU A 30 -2.13 7.18 10.49
C LEU A 30 -3.13 8.18 9.88
N LEU A 31 -3.24 8.25 8.56
CA LEU A 31 -4.03 9.29 7.86
C LEU A 31 -5.50 9.27 8.28
N TYR A 32 -6.17 8.09 8.23
CA TYR A 32 -7.59 8.03 8.58
C TYR A 32 -7.86 8.43 10.03
N PRO A 33 -7.20 7.84 11.05
CA PRO A 33 -7.44 8.25 12.43
C PRO A 33 -7.05 9.71 12.70
N TYR A 34 -6.03 10.25 12.06
CA TYR A 34 -5.67 11.67 12.15
C TYR A 34 -6.79 12.58 11.64
N LEU A 35 -7.26 12.32 10.42
CA LEU A 35 -8.31 13.14 9.81
C LEU A 35 -9.65 13.01 10.56
N LYS A 36 -9.98 11.80 11.03
CA LYS A 36 -11.22 11.52 11.75
C LYS A 36 -11.22 12.08 13.17
N ASN A 37 -10.18 11.78 13.93
CA ASN A 37 -10.18 12.00 15.38
C ASN A 37 -9.55 13.36 15.78
N HIS A 38 -8.55 13.86 15.04
CA HIS A 38 -7.95 15.17 15.29
C HIS A 38 -8.58 16.27 14.45
N MET A 39 -8.55 16.11 13.12
CA MET A 39 -9.07 17.14 12.20
C MET A 39 -10.60 17.21 12.16
N LYS A 40 -11.31 16.20 12.68
CA LYS A 40 -12.79 16.10 12.71
C LYS A 40 -13.45 16.14 11.34
N PHE A 41 -12.77 15.64 10.31
CA PHE A 41 -13.32 15.56 8.96
C PHE A 41 -14.45 14.52 8.86
N ALA A 42 -15.41 14.77 8.00
CA ALA A 42 -16.44 13.79 7.65
C ALA A 42 -15.84 12.63 6.85
N ASP A 43 -16.43 11.44 6.95
CA ASP A 43 -15.93 10.26 6.23
C ASP A 43 -15.88 10.47 4.71
N SER A 44 -16.83 11.22 4.15
CA SER A 44 -16.84 11.62 2.73
C SER A 44 -15.59 12.43 2.34
N ASP A 45 -15.17 13.35 3.21
CA ASP A 45 -13.98 14.18 2.98
C ASP A 45 -12.70 13.34 3.10
N ILE A 46 -12.65 12.45 4.10
CA ILE A 46 -11.54 11.51 4.25
C ILE A 46 -11.43 10.61 3.01
N GLY A 47 -12.57 10.09 2.49
CA GLY A 47 -12.59 9.34 1.23
C GLY A 47 -12.02 10.14 0.04
N ASN A 48 -12.30 11.45 -0.02
CA ASN A 48 -11.72 12.33 -1.02
C ASN A 48 -10.21 12.51 -0.85
N MET A 49 -9.69 12.57 0.39
CA MET A 49 -8.24 12.67 0.66
C MET A 49 -7.47 11.44 0.15
N PHE A 50 -7.99 10.23 0.41
CA PHE A 50 -7.41 9.02 -0.16
C PHE A 50 -7.50 8.97 -1.69
N ALA A 51 -8.66 9.38 -2.26
CA ALA A 51 -8.85 9.42 -3.70
C ALA A 51 -7.89 10.38 -4.41
N VAL A 52 -7.64 11.55 -3.82
CA VAL A 52 -6.69 12.54 -4.35
C VAL A 52 -5.27 11.99 -4.38
N GLY A 53 -4.88 11.18 -3.40
CA GLY A 53 -3.60 10.47 -3.42
C GLY A 53 -3.41 9.61 -4.68
N ALA A 54 -4.48 8.98 -5.17
CA ALA A 54 -4.44 8.16 -6.37
C ALA A 54 -4.44 8.97 -7.69
N VAL A 55 -4.90 10.23 -7.68
CA VAL A 55 -4.84 11.10 -8.89
C VAL A 55 -3.40 11.26 -9.36
N GLY A 56 -2.46 11.48 -8.42
CA GLY A 56 -1.04 11.53 -8.75
C GLY A 56 -0.54 10.24 -9.39
N ALA A 57 -0.97 9.07 -8.90
CA ALA A 57 -0.58 7.78 -9.47
C ALA A 57 -1.12 7.60 -10.91
N ILE A 58 -2.30 8.11 -11.23
CA ILE A 58 -2.87 8.10 -12.58
C ILE A 58 -2.05 8.98 -13.54
N LEU A 59 -1.64 10.16 -13.08
CA LEU A 59 -0.89 11.12 -13.88
C LEU A 59 0.63 10.85 -13.88
N ALA A 60 1.12 10.02 -12.94
CA ALA A 60 2.54 9.72 -12.78
C ALA A 60 3.25 9.25 -14.06
N PRO A 61 2.72 8.33 -14.90
CA PRO A 61 3.36 7.93 -16.14
C PRO A 61 3.54 9.08 -17.12
N PHE A 62 2.57 10.00 -17.17
CA PHE A 62 2.67 11.21 -18.00
C PHE A 62 3.77 12.15 -17.51
N ILE A 63 3.81 12.41 -16.21
CA ILE A 63 4.81 13.30 -15.61
C ILE A 63 6.20 12.68 -15.74
N ALA A 64 6.36 11.39 -15.41
CA ALA A 64 7.64 10.70 -15.53
C ALA A 64 8.10 10.62 -16.99
N GLY A 65 7.29 10.09 -17.90
CA GLY A 65 7.68 9.84 -19.29
C GLY A 65 7.80 11.12 -20.14
N GLN A 66 6.91 12.11 -19.94
CA GLN A 66 6.91 13.31 -20.78
C GLN A 66 7.78 14.45 -20.23
N ILE A 67 8.02 14.50 -18.93
CA ILE A 67 8.78 15.59 -18.30
C ILE A 67 10.15 15.06 -17.84
N ALA A 68 10.17 14.07 -16.94
CA ALA A 68 11.40 13.59 -16.35
C ALA A 68 12.33 12.95 -17.40
N ASP A 69 11.83 12.00 -18.18
CA ASP A 69 12.63 11.24 -19.14
C ASP A 69 13.08 12.07 -20.35
N ARG A 70 12.44 13.21 -20.63
CA ARG A 70 12.82 14.08 -21.76
C ARG A 70 13.78 15.19 -21.39
N PHE A 71 13.60 15.81 -20.21
CA PHE A 71 14.25 17.08 -19.89
C PHE A 71 15.22 17.00 -18.72
N PHE A 72 15.10 15.97 -17.88
CA PHE A 72 15.88 15.87 -16.65
C PHE A 72 16.67 14.58 -16.59
N ARG A 73 17.81 14.63 -15.91
CA ARG A 73 18.44 13.42 -15.38
C ARG A 73 17.56 12.90 -14.25
N THR A 74 17.32 11.59 -14.21
CA THR A 74 16.36 10.99 -13.28
C THR A 74 16.68 11.33 -11.82
N GLU A 75 17.96 11.27 -11.42
CA GLU A 75 18.39 11.61 -10.06
C GLU A 75 18.13 13.08 -9.70
N HIS A 76 18.23 14.01 -10.65
CA HIS A 76 17.92 15.42 -10.40
C HIS A 76 16.42 15.67 -10.29
N PHE A 77 15.61 15.00 -11.12
CA PHE A 77 14.17 15.08 -11.00
C PHE A 77 13.70 14.53 -9.64
N LEU A 78 14.24 13.39 -9.22
CA LEU A 78 13.97 12.80 -7.89
C LEU A 78 14.37 13.78 -6.76
N ALA A 79 15.56 14.41 -6.86
CA ALA A 79 16.02 15.39 -5.87
C ALA A 79 15.03 16.55 -5.71
N LEU A 80 14.64 17.18 -6.83
CA LEU A 80 13.70 18.31 -6.80
C LEU A 80 12.31 17.89 -6.31
N SER A 81 11.81 16.74 -6.76
CA SER A 81 10.50 16.22 -6.34
C SER A 81 10.47 15.92 -4.85
N HIS A 82 11.51 15.33 -4.27
CA HIS A 82 11.54 15.04 -2.83
C HIS A 82 11.71 16.31 -1.99
N LEU A 83 12.50 17.28 -2.42
CA LEU A 83 12.61 18.57 -1.72
C LEU A 83 11.30 19.36 -1.75
N ALA A 84 10.66 19.44 -2.94
CA ALA A 84 9.37 20.11 -3.07
C ALA A 84 8.27 19.36 -2.30
N GLY A 85 8.25 18.01 -2.40
CA GLY A 85 7.33 17.16 -1.66
C GLY A 85 7.48 17.30 -0.14
N ALA A 86 8.71 17.40 0.36
CA ALA A 86 8.98 17.64 1.78
C ALA A 86 8.37 18.96 2.26
N ALA A 87 8.50 20.04 1.49
CA ALA A 87 7.89 21.32 1.82
C ALA A 87 6.35 21.22 1.88
N VAL A 88 5.73 20.52 0.92
CA VAL A 88 4.27 20.34 0.86
C VAL A 88 3.78 19.49 2.03
N VAL A 89 4.46 18.38 2.35
CA VAL A 89 4.08 17.52 3.49
C VAL A 89 4.25 18.25 4.83
N TRP A 90 5.25 19.12 4.94
CA TRP A 90 5.40 19.98 6.12
C TRP A 90 4.20 20.93 6.28
N GLN A 91 3.66 21.47 5.17
CA GLN A 91 2.45 22.29 5.23
C GLN A 91 1.23 21.46 5.68
N LEU A 92 1.08 20.21 5.24
CA LEU A 92 0.01 19.31 5.72
C LEU A 92 0.07 19.14 7.25
N ALA A 93 1.27 19.01 7.82
CA ALA A 93 1.48 18.91 9.27
C ALA A 93 1.14 20.22 10.04
N SER A 94 1.02 21.33 9.34
CA SER A 94 0.80 22.67 9.92
C SER A 94 -0.66 23.14 9.80
N ILE A 95 -1.53 22.32 9.19
CA ILE A 95 -2.96 22.65 9.06
C ILE A 95 -3.64 22.37 10.40
N GLU A 96 -4.22 23.42 11.00
CA GLU A 96 -5.00 23.30 12.23
C GLU A 96 -6.46 22.94 11.92
N PRO A 97 -7.15 22.21 12.82
CA PRO A 97 -8.58 21.94 12.69
C PRO A 97 -9.40 23.23 12.63
N GLY A 98 -10.32 23.35 11.69
CA GLY A 98 -11.18 24.53 11.58
C GLY A 98 -11.79 24.74 10.22
N GLU A 99 -12.40 25.89 10.03
CA GLU A 99 -13.03 26.29 8.77
C GLU A 99 -11.97 26.37 7.65
N GLY A 100 -12.27 25.72 6.51
CA GLY A 100 -11.37 25.67 5.37
C GLY A 100 -10.26 24.60 5.45
N ALA A 101 -10.06 23.91 6.59
CA ALA A 101 -9.04 22.88 6.75
C ALA A 101 -9.19 21.74 5.74
N VAL A 102 -10.42 21.31 5.44
CA VAL A 102 -10.70 20.27 4.43
C VAL A 102 -10.14 20.67 3.07
N ASN A 103 -10.45 21.88 2.62
CA ASN A 103 -9.99 22.35 1.30
C ASN A 103 -8.46 22.52 1.26
N GLN A 104 -7.88 23.06 2.33
CA GLN A 104 -6.42 23.20 2.41
C GLN A 104 -5.73 21.84 2.36
N PHE A 105 -6.20 20.89 3.17
CA PHE A 105 -5.64 19.54 3.20
C PHE A 105 -5.79 18.84 1.83
N LEU A 106 -6.94 19.00 1.18
CA LEU A 106 -7.20 18.42 -0.14
C LEU A 106 -6.25 18.99 -1.21
N ILE A 107 -6.05 20.31 -1.24
CA ILE A 107 -5.19 20.98 -2.21
C ILE A 107 -3.74 20.54 -2.01
N PHE A 108 -3.22 20.59 -0.78
CA PHE A 108 -1.84 20.17 -0.52
C PHE A 108 -1.63 18.68 -0.76
N SER A 109 -2.62 17.83 -0.43
CA SER A 109 -2.56 16.39 -0.76
C SER A 109 -2.53 16.15 -2.28
N LEU A 110 -3.28 16.91 -3.08
CA LEU A 110 -3.24 16.84 -4.54
C LEU A 110 -1.86 17.24 -5.07
N ILE A 111 -1.33 18.38 -4.62
CA ILE A 111 0.00 18.85 -5.02
C ILE A 111 1.06 17.82 -4.65
N TYR A 112 1.02 17.29 -3.42
CA TYR A 112 1.94 16.25 -2.98
C TYR A 112 1.85 15.01 -3.84
N SER A 113 0.64 14.54 -4.14
CA SER A 113 0.44 13.33 -4.92
C SER A 113 1.00 13.47 -6.35
N LEU A 114 0.82 14.64 -6.99
CA LEU A 114 1.38 14.92 -8.31
C LEU A 114 2.92 14.96 -8.32
N ILE A 115 3.53 15.41 -7.22
CA ILE A 115 4.99 15.49 -7.09
C ILE A 115 5.58 14.13 -6.71
N TYR A 116 4.96 13.41 -5.77
CA TYR A 116 5.52 12.19 -5.19
C TYR A 116 5.28 10.95 -6.06
N SER A 117 4.07 10.78 -6.64
CA SER A 117 3.74 9.54 -7.35
C SER A 117 4.68 9.20 -8.51
N PRO A 118 5.16 10.15 -9.34
CA PRO A 118 6.13 9.84 -10.38
C PRO A 118 7.46 9.29 -9.83
N THR A 119 7.83 9.66 -8.61
CA THR A 119 9.10 9.20 -8.01
C THR A 119 9.11 7.70 -7.74
N LEU A 120 7.95 7.07 -7.52
CA LEU A 120 7.82 5.63 -7.31
C LEU A 120 8.26 4.82 -8.55
N SER A 121 7.84 5.24 -9.73
CA SER A 121 8.25 4.60 -10.99
C SER A 121 9.69 4.94 -11.36
N LEU A 122 10.12 6.19 -11.14
CA LEU A 122 11.47 6.65 -11.47
C LEU A 122 12.55 6.00 -10.61
N THR A 123 12.31 5.71 -9.32
CA THR A 123 13.26 4.95 -8.48
C THR A 123 13.42 3.51 -8.96
N ASN A 124 12.34 2.88 -9.43
CA ASN A 124 12.42 1.56 -10.07
C ASN A 124 13.22 1.64 -11.39
N SER A 125 12.90 2.61 -12.26
CA SER A 125 13.58 2.82 -13.54
C SER A 125 15.08 3.07 -13.35
N LEU A 126 15.45 3.96 -12.40
CA LEU A 126 16.85 4.22 -12.05
C LEU A 126 17.55 2.94 -11.59
N SER A 127 16.90 2.15 -10.75
CA SER A 127 17.45 0.86 -10.30
C SER A 127 17.67 -0.08 -11.48
N PHE A 128 16.68 -0.25 -12.36
CA PHE A 128 16.82 -1.10 -13.55
C PHE A 128 17.92 -0.62 -14.52
N HIS A 129 18.13 0.67 -14.61
CA HIS A 129 19.19 1.22 -15.48
C HIS A 129 20.59 0.83 -15.02
N HIS A 130 20.81 0.77 -13.70
CA HIS A 130 22.15 0.57 -13.12
C HIS A 130 22.42 -0.86 -12.62
N LEU A 131 21.42 -1.71 -12.49
CA LEU A 131 21.62 -3.10 -12.05
C LEU A 131 22.23 -3.94 -13.19
N PRO A 132 23.37 -4.65 -12.93
CA PRO A 132 24.00 -5.53 -13.92
C PRO A 132 23.11 -6.71 -14.34
N ASP A 133 22.27 -7.19 -13.42
CA ASP A 133 21.33 -8.28 -13.62
C ASP A 133 20.03 -7.92 -12.88
N ARG A 134 19.03 -7.50 -13.65
CA ARG A 134 17.76 -7.02 -13.10
C ARG A 134 17.01 -8.12 -12.37
N ASP A 135 16.94 -9.30 -12.95
CA ASP A 135 16.15 -10.42 -12.41
C ASP A 135 16.72 -10.93 -11.10
N ARG A 136 18.06 -10.99 -11.00
CA ARG A 136 18.77 -11.44 -9.80
C ARG A 136 18.80 -10.37 -8.69
N ASP A 137 19.05 -9.10 -9.04
CA ASP A 137 19.50 -8.08 -8.07
C ASP A 137 18.37 -7.11 -7.67
N PHE A 138 17.35 -6.90 -8.50
CA PHE A 138 16.29 -5.94 -8.20
C PHE A 138 15.52 -6.30 -6.93
N GLY A 139 15.15 -7.56 -6.73
CA GLY A 139 14.46 -8.01 -5.52
C GLY A 139 15.23 -7.69 -4.24
N ARG A 140 16.57 -7.82 -4.27
CA ARG A 140 17.45 -7.52 -3.14
C ARG A 140 17.49 -6.03 -2.80
N VAL A 141 17.39 -5.18 -3.80
CA VAL A 141 17.33 -3.72 -3.64
C VAL A 141 15.91 -3.30 -3.21
N ARG A 142 14.88 -3.86 -3.85
CA ARG A 142 13.49 -3.48 -3.63
C ARG A 142 12.97 -3.82 -2.23
N VAL A 143 13.43 -4.90 -1.62
CA VAL A 143 13.03 -5.31 -0.25
C VAL A 143 13.33 -4.23 0.78
N TRP A 144 14.36 -3.40 0.56
CA TRP A 144 14.68 -2.29 1.45
C TRP A 144 13.58 -1.23 1.52
N GLY A 145 12.73 -1.15 0.50
CA GLY A 145 11.52 -0.31 0.59
C GLY A 145 10.56 -0.76 1.69
N THR A 146 10.27 -2.05 1.77
CA THR A 146 9.41 -2.58 2.86
C THR A 146 10.10 -2.46 4.22
N VAL A 147 11.43 -2.66 4.29
CA VAL A 147 12.19 -2.41 5.52
C VAL A 147 12.09 -0.94 5.94
N GLY A 148 12.18 0.01 4.99
CA GLY A 148 12.01 1.43 5.25
C GLY A 148 10.62 1.79 5.79
N TRP A 149 9.58 1.21 5.20
CA TRP A 149 8.21 1.35 5.67
C TRP A 149 8.04 0.88 7.12
N ILE A 150 8.54 -0.32 7.44
CA ILE A 150 8.47 -0.88 8.79
C ILE A 150 9.28 -0.02 9.77
N ALA A 151 10.51 0.33 9.41
CA ALA A 151 11.40 1.09 10.30
C ALA A 151 10.80 2.44 10.67
N VAL A 152 10.24 3.19 9.70
CA VAL A 152 9.62 4.48 9.97
C VAL A 152 8.34 4.33 10.79
N GLY A 153 7.54 3.28 10.54
CA GLY A 153 6.36 2.95 11.33
C GLY A 153 6.70 2.72 12.80
N ILE A 154 7.79 1.99 13.07
CA ILE A 154 8.32 1.78 14.44
C ILE A 154 8.77 3.11 15.05
N ILE A 155 9.54 3.90 14.33
CA ILE A 155 10.04 5.19 14.82
C ILE A 155 8.89 6.10 15.23
N ILE A 156 7.91 6.30 14.37
CA ILE A 156 6.76 7.16 14.67
C ILE A 156 5.88 6.54 15.76
N GLY A 157 5.65 5.23 15.75
CA GLY A 157 4.85 4.55 16.76
C GLY A 157 5.46 4.64 18.16
N GLN A 158 6.80 4.51 18.29
CA GLN A 158 7.53 4.70 19.55
C GLN A 158 7.55 6.17 19.99
N HIS A 159 7.67 7.09 19.05
CA HIS A 159 7.59 8.52 19.34
C HIS A 159 6.21 8.89 19.93
N LEU A 160 5.14 8.43 19.28
CA LEU A 160 3.77 8.66 19.77
C LEU A 160 3.54 8.06 21.15
N LEU A 161 4.00 6.82 21.38
CA LEU A 161 3.87 6.14 22.68
C LEU A 161 4.57 6.92 23.79
N LYS A 162 5.79 7.38 23.58
CA LYS A 162 6.60 8.03 24.62
C LYS A 162 6.24 9.48 24.83
N SER A 163 6.02 10.24 23.74
CA SER A 163 5.88 11.70 23.80
C SER A 163 4.43 12.16 24.04
N TYR A 164 3.44 11.37 23.61
CA TYR A 164 2.03 11.75 23.68
C TYR A 164 1.18 10.83 24.55
N ALA A 165 1.45 9.53 24.59
CA ALA A 165 0.77 8.59 25.49
C ALA A 165 1.46 8.45 26.86
N GLY A 166 2.62 9.08 27.07
CA GLY A 166 3.38 9.00 28.33
C GLY A 166 3.91 7.59 28.64
N GLY A 167 4.04 6.74 27.63
CA GLY A 167 4.46 5.34 27.78
C GLY A 167 3.31 4.39 28.21
N ASP A 168 2.09 4.90 28.35
CA ASP A 168 0.92 4.13 28.75
C ASP A 168 0.02 3.83 27.55
N PHE A 169 -0.20 2.55 27.28
CA PHE A 169 -1.08 2.07 26.19
C PHE A 169 -2.56 2.45 26.39
N ALA A 170 -3.00 2.68 27.63
CA ALA A 170 -4.35 3.16 27.90
C ALA A 170 -4.62 4.54 27.26
N ASN A 171 -3.57 5.33 27.03
CA ASN A 171 -3.64 6.62 26.38
C ASN A 171 -3.40 6.57 24.85
N ALA A 172 -3.25 5.39 24.26
CA ALA A 172 -2.92 5.23 22.84
C ALA A 172 -3.94 5.87 21.87
N GLU A 173 -5.17 6.07 22.31
CA GLU A 173 -6.25 6.73 21.56
C GLU A 173 -6.71 8.04 22.21
N SER A 174 -5.82 8.71 22.96
CA SER A 174 -6.12 10.00 23.54
C SER A 174 -6.12 11.12 22.47
N PRO A 175 -6.82 12.23 22.73
CA PRO A 175 -6.79 13.39 21.84
C PRO A 175 -5.37 13.91 21.56
N GLU A 176 -4.49 13.83 22.57
CA GLU A 176 -3.10 14.24 22.49
C GLU A 176 -2.32 13.36 21.50
N VAL A 177 -2.52 12.05 21.52
CA VAL A 177 -1.90 11.12 20.56
C VAL A 177 -2.40 11.39 19.14
N TYR A 178 -3.70 11.63 18.96
CA TYR A 178 -4.24 11.96 17.63
C TYR A 178 -3.69 13.29 17.12
N ALA A 179 -3.50 14.29 17.96
CA ALA A 179 -2.81 15.54 17.60
C ALA A 179 -1.34 15.28 17.24
N GLY A 180 -0.67 14.40 17.98
CA GLY A 180 0.71 13.98 17.74
C GLY A 180 0.93 13.30 16.40
N TYR A 181 -0.14 12.81 15.72
CA TYR A 181 -0.02 12.22 14.37
C TYR A 181 0.46 13.25 13.32
N ALA A 182 0.39 14.56 13.60
CA ALA A 182 1.03 15.59 12.78
C ALA A 182 2.55 15.38 12.68
N ASP A 183 3.19 14.79 13.71
CA ASP A 183 4.63 14.51 13.69
C ASP A 183 5.01 13.42 12.67
N ALA A 184 4.06 12.56 12.27
CA ALA A 184 4.28 11.61 11.19
C ALA A 184 4.51 12.32 9.84
N PHE A 185 3.77 13.39 9.56
CA PHE A 185 3.98 14.23 8.38
C PHE A 185 5.29 15.03 8.50
N ARG A 186 5.63 15.54 9.68
CA ARG A 186 6.92 16.24 9.92
C ARG A 186 8.10 15.29 9.70
N LEU A 187 8.03 14.07 10.25
CA LEU A 187 9.05 13.04 10.03
C LEU A 187 9.19 12.69 8.54
N SER A 188 8.06 12.49 7.84
CA SER A 188 8.05 12.28 6.40
C SER A 188 8.72 13.41 5.63
N ALA A 189 8.45 14.66 6.00
CA ALA A 189 9.08 15.83 5.39
C ALA A 189 10.60 15.86 5.62
N ILE A 190 11.06 15.54 6.83
CA ILE A 190 12.49 15.47 7.15
C ILE A 190 13.19 14.37 6.34
N ILE A 191 12.59 13.17 6.29
CA ILE A 191 13.12 12.05 5.49
C ILE A 191 13.10 12.42 4.00
N GLY A 192 12.02 13.08 3.53
CA GLY A 192 11.88 13.55 2.15
C GLY A 192 12.96 14.56 1.76
N ALA A 193 13.26 15.52 2.62
CA ALA A 193 14.36 16.47 2.42
C ALA A 193 15.71 15.75 2.38
N GLY A 194 15.95 14.81 3.30
CA GLY A 194 17.14 13.97 3.32
C GLY A 194 17.29 13.13 2.04
N MET A 195 16.18 12.53 1.56
CA MET A 195 16.14 11.80 0.29
C MET A 195 16.45 12.72 -0.90
N GLY A 196 15.87 13.93 -0.93
CA GLY A 196 16.15 14.90 -1.98
C GLY A 196 17.63 15.27 -2.08
N ILE A 197 18.28 15.51 -0.92
CA ILE A 197 19.74 15.75 -0.87
C ILE A 197 20.51 14.49 -1.29
N PHE A 198 20.09 13.31 -0.84
CA PHE A 198 20.76 12.05 -1.17
C PHE A 198 20.66 11.72 -2.67
N CYS A 199 19.61 12.12 -3.35
CA CYS A 199 19.45 11.89 -4.80
C CYS A 199 20.60 12.50 -5.63
N PHE A 200 21.24 13.58 -5.19
CA PHE A 200 22.43 14.12 -5.87
C PHE A 200 23.66 13.20 -5.79
N LEU A 201 23.66 12.20 -4.90
CA LEU A 201 24.73 11.21 -4.76
C LEU A 201 24.44 9.92 -5.54
N LEU A 202 23.25 9.79 -6.13
CA LEU A 202 22.89 8.65 -6.97
C LEU A 202 23.70 8.63 -8.28
N PRO A 203 23.82 7.46 -8.93
CA PRO A 203 24.52 7.39 -10.20
C PRO A 203 23.77 8.16 -11.29
N ALA A 204 24.55 8.78 -12.16
CA ALA A 204 24.03 9.61 -13.25
C ALA A 204 23.14 8.80 -14.21
N THR A 205 21.88 9.17 -14.35
CA THR A 205 20.90 8.53 -15.22
C THR A 205 20.38 9.53 -16.24
N PRO A 206 20.95 9.53 -17.47
CA PRO A 206 20.56 10.50 -18.50
C PRO A 206 19.13 10.27 -18.98
N PRO A 207 18.49 11.28 -19.59
CA PRO A 207 17.15 11.16 -20.17
C PRO A 207 17.05 9.99 -21.16
N GLY A 208 15.99 9.17 -21.06
CA GLY A 208 15.86 7.90 -21.78
C GLY A 208 15.37 8.01 -23.24
N GLY A 209 15.04 9.21 -23.77
CA GLY A 209 14.56 9.38 -25.14
C GLY A 209 13.05 9.07 -25.34
N LYS A 210 12.59 9.07 -26.60
CA LYS A 210 11.15 8.99 -26.95
C LYS A 210 10.52 7.65 -26.52
N ALA A 211 9.46 7.71 -25.69
CA ALA A 211 8.54 6.60 -25.52
C ALA A 211 7.78 6.36 -26.85
N GLU A 212 7.59 5.09 -27.23
CA GLU A 212 6.77 4.75 -28.40
C GLU A 212 5.29 5.04 -28.12
N ASP A 213 4.69 5.94 -28.89
CA ASP A 213 3.31 6.40 -28.70
C ASP A 213 2.23 5.29 -28.87
N ASN A 214 2.57 4.15 -29.47
CA ASN A 214 1.64 3.07 -29.79
C ASN A 214 1.55 1.93 -28.79
N ALA A 215 2.49 1.83 -27.83
CA ALA A 215 2.57 0.68 -26.90
C ALA A 215 1.37 0.57 -25.95
N THR A 216 0.78 1.70 -25.53
CA THR A 216 -0.38 1.74 -24.64
C THR A 216 -1.64 1.18 -25.31
N PHE A 217 -1.91 1.53 -26.58
CA PHE A 217 -3.05 1.00 -27.34
C PHE A 217 -2.87 -0.49 -27.64
N ALA A 218 -1.66 -0.93 -27.92
CA ALA A 218 -1.36 -2.35 -28.11
C ALA A 218 -1.57 -3.15 -26.82
N ALA A 219 -1.16 -2.61 -25.66
CA ALA A 219 -1.41 -3.22 -24.35
C ALA A 219 -2.92 -3.36 -24.05
N LEU A 220 -3.75 -2.37 -24.39
CA LEU A 220 -5.21 -2.46 -24.28
C LEU A 220 -5.81 -3.60 -25.12
N GLY A 221 -5.17 -3.93 -26.26
CA GLY A 221 -5.56 -5.08 -27.09
C GLY A 221 -5.33 -6.42 -26.38
N GLU A 222 -4.18 -6.58 -25.71
CA GLU A 222 -3.83 -7.82 -24.99
C GLU A 222 -4.71 -8.05 -23.75
N VAL A 223 -5.12 -6.98 -23.04
CA VAL A 223 -6.01 -7.10 -21.86
C VAL A 223 -7.33 -7.82 -22.18
N LYS A 224 -7.80 -7.81 -23.44
CA LYS A 224 -9.02 -8.49 -23.86
C LYS A 224 -8.87 -10.02 -23.96
N ARG A 225 -7.67 -10.55 -23.84
CA ARG A 225 -7.38 -11.98 -23.91
C ARG A 225 -7.29 -12.59 -22.51
N GLN A 226 -7.67 -13.86 -22.40
CA GLN A 226 -7.45 -14.63 -21.18
C GLN A 226 -5.95 -15.02 -21.09
N PRO A 227 -5.36 -15.00 -19.88
CA PRO A 227 -5.96 -14.80 -18.55
C PRO A 227 -6.06 -13.31 -18.12
N LEU A 228 -5.49 -12.36 -18.88
CA LEU A 228 -5.42 -10.95 -18.54
C LEU A 228 -6.80 -10.32 -18.34
N LEU A 229 -7.79 -10.68 -19.17
CA LEU A 229 -9.15 -10.16 -19.04
C LEU A 229 -9.73 -10.42 -17.64
N THR A 230 -9.63 -11.65 -17.14
CA THR A 230 -10.11 -11.99 -15.80
C THR A 230 -9.29 -11.28 -14.72
N LEU A 231 -7.98 -11.19 -14.91
CA LEU A 231 -7.08 -10.52 -13.96
C LEU A 231 -7.41 -9.03 -13.81
N PHE A 232 -7.57 -8.31 -14.91
CA PHE A 232 -7.95 -6.91 -14.91
C PHE A 232 -9.37 -6.68 -14.37
N ALA A 233 -10.32 -7.58 -14.67
CA ALA A 233 -11.67 -7.53 -14.11
C ALA A 233 -11.67 -7.69 -12.57
N LEU A 234 -10.78 -8.53 -12.03
CA LEU A 234 -10.61 -8.70 -10.57
C LEU A 234 -9.79 -7.59 -9.92
N ALA A 235 -8.96 -6.87 -10.66
CA ALA A 235 -8.04 -5.87 -10.10
C ALA A 235 -8.79 -4.74 -9.37
N VAL A 236 -9.88 -4.20 -9.94
CA VAL A 236 -10.66 -3.12 -9.30
C VAL A 236 -11.33 -3.59 -8.01
N PRO A 237 -12.16 -4.67 -8.00
CA PRO A 237 -12.81 -5.10 -6.76
C PRO A 237 -11.80 -5.51 -5.68
N ILE A 238 -10.68 -6.13 -6.04
CA ILE A 238 -9.65 -6.50 -5.06
C ILE A 238 -8.96 -5.27 -4.50
N SER A 239 -8.65 -4.28 -5.33
CA SER A 239 -8.12 -3.00 -4.84
C SER A 239 -9.13 -2.30 -3.91
N CYS A 240 -10.42 -2.33 -4.21
CA CYS A 240 -11.45 -1.80 -3.31
C CYS A 240 -11.45 -2.53 -1.96
N ILE A 241 -11.41 -3.87 -1.96
CA ILE A 241 -11.32 -4.67 -0.73
C ILE A 241 -10.04 -4.33 0.06
N HIS A 242 -8.94 -4.12 -0.64
CA HIS A 242 -7.66 -3.75 -0.03
C HIS A 242 -7.71 -2.40 0.67
N GLN A 243 -8.50 -1.44 0.16
CA GLN A 243 -8.67 -0.13 0.78
C GLN A 243 -9.38 -0.20 2.15
N PHE A 244 -10.27 -1.15 2.40
CA PHE A 244 -10.84 -1.34 3.75
C PHE A 244 -9.75 -1.62 4.79
N TYR A 245 -8.70 -2.36 4.42
CA TYR A 245 -7.56 -2.58 5.31
C TYR A 245 -6.81 -1.28 5.60
N PHE A 246 -6.43 -0.53 4.58
CA PHE A 246 -5.66 0.70 4.79
C PHE A 246 -6.44 1.80 5.50
N VAL A 247 -7.73 1.94 5.19
CA VAL A 247 -8.56 3.00 5.77
C VAL A 247 -8.97 2.69 7.20
N HIS A 248 -9.36 1.45 7.50
CA HIS A 248 -10.07 1.18 8.75
C HIS A 248 -9.31 0.30 9.76
N THR A 249 -8.29 -0.46 9.34
CA THR A 249 -7.67 -1.46 10.25
C THR A 249 -6.95 -0.81 11.43
N SER A 250 -6.26 0.30 11.23
CA SER A 250 -5.57 1.00 12.33
C SER A 250 -6.56 1.43 13.42
N GLY A 251 -7.67 2.09 13.05
CA GLY A 251 -8.71 2.49 13.99
C GLY A 251 -9.43 1.30 14.64
N PHE A 252 -9.68 0.23 13.88
CA PHE A 252 -10.25 -1.01 14.40
C PHE A 252 -9.37 -1.65 15.48
N LEU A 253 -8.07 -1.77 15.21
CA LEU A 253 -7.12 -2.36 16.16
C LEU A 253 -6.99 -1.51 17.42
N GLY A 254 -7.00 -0.18 17.31
CA GLY A 254 -7.00 0.70 18.47
C GLY A 254 -8.27 0.52 19.33
N THR A 255 -9.45 0.52 18.69
CA THR A 255 -10.72 0.27 19.41
C THR A 255 -10.74 -1.12 20.07
N LEU A 256 -10.30 -2.14 19.33
CA LEU A 256 -10.20 -3.50 19.88
C LEU A 256 -9.31 -3.55 21.12
N GLN A 257 -8.13 -2.96 21.06
CA GLN A 257 -7.18 -2.92 22.18
C GLN A 257 -7.76 -2.22 23.40
N LYS A 258 -8.55 -1.15 23.20
CA LYS A 258 -9.22 -0.42 24.29
C LYS A 258 -10.36 -1.21 24.94
N GLN A 259 -11.04 -2.03 24.16
CA GLN A 259 -12.22 -2.79 24.61
C GLN A 259 -11.88 -4.13 25.27
N LEU A 260 -10.65 -4.64 25.05
CA LEU A 260 -10.23 -5.92 25.61
C LEU A 260 -9.50 -5.71 26.94
N ASN A 261 -9.92 -6.45 27.99
CA ASN A 261 -9.26 -6.42 29.29
C ASN A 261 -7.91 -7.15 29.29
N ASP A 262 -7.72 -8.12 28.37
CA ASP A 262 -6.47 -8.86 28.18
C ASP A 262 -5.72 -8.30 26.96
N ALA A 263 -5.10 -7.13 27.15
CA ALA A 263 -4.30 -6.49 26.12
C ALA A 263 -2.81 -6.91 26.11
N ASP A 264 -2.41 -7.91 26.93
CA ASP A 264 -1.00 -8.25 27.13
C ASP A 264 -0.27 -8.59 25.84
N LEU A 265 -0.87 -9.34 24.94
CA LEU A 265 -0.28 -9.64 23.63
C LEU A 265 -0.11 -8.38 22.79
N ALA A 266 -1.14 -7.54 22.70
CA ALA A 266 -1.09 -6.28 21.97
C ALA A 266 -0.09 -5.31 22.58
N ASN A 267 -0.07 -5.20 23.90
CA ASN A 267 0.88 -4.37 24.64
C ASN A 267 2.33 -4.84 24.45
N SER A 268 2.57 -6.14 24.43
CA SER A 268 3.90 -6.72 24.17
C SER A 268 4.39 -6.36 22.76
N ILE A 269 3.52 -6.44 21.75
CA ILE A 269 3.83 -6.03 20.38
C ILE A 269 4.07 -4.52 20.31
N ASN A 270 3.20 -3.71 20.90
CA ASN A 270 3.31 -2.26 20.93
C ASN A 270 4.53 -1.77 21.73
N THR A 271 4.97 -2.52 22.75
CA THR A 271 6.24 -2.21 23.46
C THR A 271 7.42 -2.24 22.51
N LEU A 272 7.42 -3.15 21.54
CA LEU A 272 8.49 -3.26 20.54
C LEU A 272 8.27 -2.30 19.36
N PHE A 273 7.06 -2.26 18.81
CA PHE A 273 6.78 -1.56 17.55
C PHE A 273 6.14 -0.17 17.73
N GLY A 274 5.68 0.18 18.91
CA GLY A 274 4.98 1.43 19.18
C GLY A 274 3.48 1.36 18.83
N ILE A 275 2.79 2.51 18.97
CA ILE A 275 1.35 2.65 18.71
C ILE A 275 1.06 3.19 17.31
N GLY A 276 -0.22 3.21 16.94
CA GLY A 276 -0.67 3.65 15.61
C GLY A 276 -0.24 2.72 14.49
N GLY A 277 0.20 3.27 13.37
CA GLY A 277 0.61 2.50 12.21
C GLY A 277 1.87 1.64 12.39
N GLY A 278 2.72 2.00 13.37
CA GLY A 278 3.92 1.23 13.70
C GLY A 278 3.66 0.00 14.57
N GLY A 279 2.56 -0.02 15.31
CA GLY A 279 2.25 -1.07 16.27
C GLY A 279 1.77 -2.38 15.63
N LEU A 280 0.53 -2.74 15.95
CA LEU A 280 -0.07 -4.03 15.55
C LEU A 280 -0.10 -4.27 14.03
N MET A 281 -0.18 -3.21 13.22
CA MET A 281 -0.15 -3.33 11.75
C MET A 281 1.21 -3.79 11.20
N THR A 282 2.31 -3.60 11.95
CA THR A 282 3.65 -4.08 11.55
C THR A 282 3.68 -5.59 11.36
N VAL A 283 2.84 -6.34 12.08
CA VAL A 283 2.69 -7.79 11.89
C VAL A 283 2.31 -8.13 10.44
N GLY A 284 1.46 -7.31 9.82
CA GLY A 284 1.06 -7.47 8.42
C GLY A 284 2.23 -7.23 7.45
N GLN A 285 3.02 -6.17 7.64
CA GLN A 285 4.17 -5.87 6.80
C GLN A 285 5.30 -6.91 6.96
N MET A 286 5.53 -7.40 8.17
CA MET A 286 6.49 -8.50 8.38
C MET A 286 6.07 -9.78 7.66
N SER A 287 4.77 -10.11 7.73
CA SER A 287 4.21 -11.23 6.96
C SER A 287 4.34 -11.02 5.46
N GLU A 288 4.18 -9.79 4.96
CA GLU A 288 4.38 -9.45 3.55
C GLU A 288 5.81 -9.80 3.10
N ILE A 289 6.84 -9.38 3.83
CA ILE A 289 8.24 -9.72 3.52
C ILE A 289 8.43 -11.23 3.48
N LEU A 290 7.91 -11.94 4.47
CA LEU A 290 8.04 -13.40 4.55
C LEU A 290 7.37 -14.08 3.35
N VAL A 291 6.14 -13.71 3.02
CA VAL A 291 5.42 -14.31 1.90
C VAL A 291 6.08 -13.96 0.57
N LEU A 292 6.52 -12.71 0.36
CA LEU A 292 7.25 -12.34 -0.86
C LEU A 292 8.55 -13.14 -1.02
N ALA A 293 9.29 -13.37 0.07
CA ALA A 293 10.48 -14.24 0.05
C ALA A 293 10.13 -15.70 -0.28
N MET A 294 8.92 -16.15 0.04
CA MET A 294 8.45 -17.51 -0.25
C MET A 294 7.84 -17.65 -1.66
N ILE A 295 7.53 -16.56 -2.36
CA ILE A 295 6.87 -16.62 -3.69
C ILE A 295 7.62 -17.53 -4.69
N PRO A 296 8.95 -17.49 -4.82
CA PRO A 296 9.65 -18.41 -5.74
C PRO A 296 9.38 -19.90 -5.41
N LEU A 297 9.37 -20.25 -4.13
CA LEU A 297 9.05 -21.60 -3.66
C LEU A 297 7.58 -21.97 -3.90
N LEU A 298 6.68 -21.06 -3.65
CA LEU A 298 5.25 -21.27 -3.89
C LEU A 298 4.96 -21.38 -5.39
N ALA A 299 5.56 -20.53 -6.21
CA ALA A 299 5.39 -20.55 -7.66
C ALA A 299 5.95 -21.81 -8.34
N SER A 300 6.93 -22.49 -7.71
CA SER A 300 7.43 -23.79 -8.20
C SER A 300 6.49 -24.97 -7.90
N LYS A 301 5.57 -24.81 -6.93
CA LYS A 301 4.65 -25.87 -6.48
C LYS A 301 3.20 -25.66 -6.89
N PHE A 302 2.77 -24.42 -7.07
CA PHE A 302 1.39 -24.03 -7.32
C PHE A 302 1.26 -23.28 -8.65
N SER A 303 0.20 -23.56 -9.38
CA SER A 303 -0.14 -22.81 -10.60
C SER A 303 -0.48 -21.34 -10.28
N ARG A 304 -0.40 -20.46 -11.29
CA ARG A 304 -0.78 -19.04 -11.15
C ARG A 304 -2.21 -18.88 -10.62
N LYS A 305 -3.16 -19.69 -11.13
CA LYS A 305 -4.55 -19.72 -10.62
C LYS A 305 -4.63 -20.08 -9.15
N GLN A 306 -3.86 -21.08 -8.69
CA GLN A 306 -3.86 -21.49 -7.29
C GLN A 306 -3.25 -20.41 -6.37
N LEU A 307 -2.18 -19.74 -6.81
CA LEU A 307 -1.61 -18.62 -6.06
C LEU A 307 -2.59 -17.47 -5.92
N LEU A 308 -3.25 -17.05 -7.01
CA LEU A 308 -4.29 -16.03 -6.97
C LEU A 308 -5.43 -16.44 -6.03
N LEU A 309 -5.86 -17.71 -6.08
CA LEU A 309 -6.90 -18.25 -5.21
C LEU A 309 -6.49 -18.19 -3.73
N MET A 310 -5.24 -18.54 -3.40
CA MET A 310 -4.71 -18.41 -2.03
C MET A 310 -4.78 -16.97 -1.54
N GLY A 311 -4.42 -16.00 -2.39
CA GLY A 311 -4.55 -14.58 -2.07
C GLY A 311 -6.00 -14.14 -1.82
N LEU A 312 -6.94 -14.57 -2.67
CA LEU A 312 -8.37 -14.26 -2.50
C LEU A 312 -8.98 -14.89 -1.25
N ILE A 313 -8.62 -16.14 -0.94
CA ILE A 313 -9.03 -16.80 0.30
C ILE A 313 -8.47 -16.03 1.50
N ALA A 314 -7.22 -15.58 1.46
CA ALA A 314 -6.65 -14.76 2.52
C ALA A 314 -7.40 -13.43 2.70
N TYR A 315 -7.86 -12.77 1.62
CA TYR A 315 -8.73 -11.60 1.72
C TYR A 315 -10.05 -11.92 2.41
N ALA A 316 -10.74 -12.98 2.00
CA ALA A 316 -12.02 -13.38 2.59
C ALA A 316 -11.88 -13.73 4.08
N LEU A 317 -10.87 -14.55 4.42
CA LEU A 317 -10.59 -14.94 5.81
C LEU A 317 -10.22 -13.75 6.69
N ARG A 318 -9.36 -12.86 6.22
CA ARG A 318 -8.98 -11.65 6.95
C ARG A 318 -10.20 -10.78 7.28
N MET A 319 -11.03 -10.52 6.30
CA MET A 319 -12.23 -9.70 6.50
C MET A 319 -13.27 -10.41 7.37
N ALA A 320 -13.41 -11.74 7.27
CA ALA A 320 -14.26 -12.52 8.16
C ALA A 320 -13.76 -12.47 9.62
N ILE A 321 -12.45 -12.60 9.83
CA ILE A 321 -11.85 -12.48 11.16
C ILE A 321 -12.12 -11.09 11.74
N PHE A 322 -11.90 -10.02 10.97
CA PHE A 322 -12.13 -8.66 11.46
C PHE A 322 -13.62 -8.38 11.76
N ALA A 323 -14.52 -8.96 10.96
CA ALA A 323 -15.96 -8.82 11.17
C ALA A 323 -16.42 -9.56 12.42
N TYR A 324 -16.07 -10.83 12.56
CA TYR A 324 -16.78 -11.72 13.48
C TYR A 324 -15.99 -12.14 14.72
N ALA A 325 -14.64 -12.15 14.69
CA ALA A 325 -13.86 -12.60 15.84
C ALA A 325 -14.14 -11.79 17.13
N PRO A 326 -14.32 -10.46 17.09
CA PRO A 326 -14.65 -9.71 18.31
C PRO A 326 -15.98 -10.16 18.96
N GLY A 327 -17.01 -10.44 18.13
CA GLY A 327 -18.30 -10.90 18.63
C GLY A 327 -18.30 -12.35 19.14
N TRP A 328 -17.49 -13.23 18.53
CA TRP A 328 -17.43 -14.65 18.89
C TRP A 328 -16.52 -14.95 20.07
N LEU A 329 -15.38 -14.28 20.16
CA LEU A 329 -14.33 -14.57 21.15
C LEU A 329 -14.27 -13.54 22.28
N GLY A 330 -14.98 -12.41 22.15
CA GLY A 330 -14.96 -11.36 23.16
C GLY A 330 -13.53 -10.93 23.49
N GLU A 331 -13.15 -11.00 24.76
CA GLU A 331 -11.84 -10.59 25.26
C GLU A 331 -10.65 -11.37 24.68
N SER A 332 -10.87 -12.59 24.16
CA SER A 332 -9.83 -13.42 23.55
C SER A 332 -9.62 -13.18 22.04
N ALA A 333 -10.27 -12.18 21.47
CA ALA A 333 -10.26 -11.95 20.02
C ALA A 333 -8.91 -11.47 19.47
N MET A 334 -8.05 -10.84 20.28
CA MET A 334 -6.81 -10.19 19.83
C MET A 334 -5.90 -11.13 19.04
N GLY A 335 -5.66 -12.33 19.55
CA GLY A 335 -4.78 -13.31 18.89
C GLY A 335 -5.26 -13.67 17.49
N LEU A 336 -6.57 -13.94 17.31
CA LEU A 336 -7.14 -14.25 16.00
C LEU A 336 -7.14 -13.05 15.08
N VAL A 337 -7.42 -11.85 15.59
CA VAL A 337 -7.36 -10.61 14.80
C VAL A 337 -5.94 -10.35 14.31
N LEU A 338 -4.90 -10.61 15.10
CA LEU A 338 -3.51 -10.51 14.66
C LEU A 338 -3.16 -11.52 13.55
N VAL A 339 -3.74 -12.75 13.61
CA VAL A 339 -3.66 -13.68 12.46
C VAL A 339 -4.32 -13.05 11.23
N GLY A 340 -5.48 -12.40 11.38
CA GLY A 340 -6.11 -11.62 10.30
C GLY A 340 -5.19 -10.53 9.75
N VAL A 341 -4.47 -9.80 10.60
CA VAL A 341 -3.47 -8.81 10.17
C VAL A 341 -2.32 -9.50 9.41
N ALA A 342 -1.80 -10.63 9.90
CA ALA A 342 -0.72 -11.38 9.24
C ALA A 342 -1.14 -11.94 7.87
N LEU A 343 -2.42 -12.22 7.62
CA LEU A 343 -2.90 -12.60 6.29
C LEU A 343 -2.64 -11.54 5.21
N HIS A 344 -2.26 -10.30 5.61
CA HIS A 344 -1.86 -9.24 4.68
C HIS A 344 -0.77 -9.69 3.70
N GLY A 345 0.22 -10.45 4.18
CA GLY A 345 1.28 -10.98 3.34
C GLY A 345 0.77 -11.87 2.20
N PHE A 346 -0.17 -12.77 2.48
CA PHE A 346 -0.80 -13.61 1.45
C PHE A 346 -1.68 -12.79 0.51
N CYS A 347 -2.45 -11.82 1.03
CA CYS A 347 -3.26 -10.93 0.20
C CYS A 347 -2.41 -10.17 -0.82
N PHE A 348 -1.31 -9.58 -0.37
CA PHE A 348 -0.40 -8.83 -1.23
C PHE A 348 0.44 -9.76 -2.10
N GLY A 349 1.16 -10.72 -1.50
CA GLY A 349 2.09 -11.59 -2.20
C GLY A 349 1.41 -12.53 -3.19
N CYS A 350 0.38 -13.27 -2.77
CA CYS A 350 -0.25 -14.27 -3.62
C CYS A 350 -1.26 -13.69 -4.62
N PHE A 351 -1.83 -12.48 -4.38
CA PHE A 351 -2.71 -11.86 -5.37
C PHE A 351 -2.02 -10.70 -6.09
N ILE A 352 -1.71 -9.60 -5.41
CA ILE A 352 -1.24 -8.36 -6.08
C ILE A 352 0.09 -8.60 -6.78
N PHE A 353 1.08 -9.14 -6.07
CA PHE A 353 2.42 -9.36 -6.63
C PHE A 353 2.39 -10.43 -7.74
N VAL A 354 1.69 -11.56 -7.53
CA VAL A 354 1.52 -12.61 -8.57
C VAL A 354 0.76 -12.07 -9.78
N ALA A 355 -0.22 -11.18 -9.59
CA ALA A 355 -0.92 -10.54 -10.71
C ALA A 355 0.03 -9.72 -11.59
N PHE A 356 0.95 -8.96 -11.00
CA PHE A 356 2.00 -8.27 -11.76
C PHE A 356 2.93 -9.25 -12.50
N MET A 357 3.28 -10.39 -11.88
CA MET A 357 4.06 -11.45 -12.57
C MET A 357 3.31 -12.00 -13.79
N ILE A 358 2.01 -12.27 -13.66
CA ILE A 358 1.20 -12.77 -14.78
C ILE A 358 1.14 -11.74 -15.91
N VAL A 359 0.96 -10.46 -15.60
CA VAL A 359 0.99 -9.39 -16.63
C VAL A 359 2.33 -9.37 -17.35
N ASP A 360 3.43 -9.59 -16.63
CA ASP A 360 4.77 -9.67 -17.22
C ASP A 360 4.96 -10.88 -18.12
N GLU A 361 4.46 -12.04 -17.71
CA GLU A 361 4.60 -13.32 -18.43
C GLU A 361 3.71 -13.39 -19.67
N GLU A 362 2.48 -12.87 -19.61
CA GLU A 362 1.48 -12.99 -20.67
C GLU A 362 1.58 -11.92 -21.76
N CYS A 363 2.33 -10.85 -21.50
CA CYS A 363 2.49 -9.77 -22.45
C CYS A 363 3.80 -9.91 -23.26
N ARG A 364 3.74 -9.56 -24.56
CA ARG A 364 4.91 -9.50 -25.42
C ARG A 364 5.92 -8.49 -24.89
N MET A 365 7.20 -8.71 -25.12
CA MET A 365 8.30 -7.90 -24.59
C MET A 365 8.19 -6.41 -24.95
N ASP A 366 7.72 -6.11 -26.17
CA ASP A 366 7.59 -4.76 -26.70
C ASP A 366 6.51 -3.89 -26.02
N ILE A 367 5.49 -4.53 -25.42
CA ILE A 367 4.36 -3.85 -24.77
C ILE A 367 4.27 -4.13 -23.25
N ARG A 368 5.15 -4.95 -22.72
CA ARG A 368 5.14 -5.41 -21.33
C ARG A 368 5.12 -4.26 -20.32
N ALA A 369 5.98 -3.27 -20.50
CA ALA A 369 6.05 -2.09 -19.64
C ALA A 369 4.74 -1.29 -19.65
N SER A 370 4.11 -1.15 -20.82
CA SER A 370 2.81 -0.47 -20.96
C SER A 370 1.67 -1.25 -20.30
N ALA A 371 1.67 -2.59 -20.41
CA ALA A 371 0.68 -3.44 -19.73
C ALA A 371 0.84 -3.39 -18.21
N GLN A 372 2.07 -3.40 -17.69
CA GLN A 372 2.37 -3.20 -16.28
C GLN A 372 1.88 -1.84 -15.79
N SER A 373 2.13 -0.77 -16.55
CA SER A 373 1.67 0.58 -16.21
C SER A 373 0.13 0.67 -16.21
N LEU A 374 -0.53 0.03 -17.18
CA LEU A 374 -1.99 -0.04 -17.25
C LEU A 374 -2.56 -0.81 -16.06
N PHE A 375 -1.96 -1.93 -15.67
CA PHE A 375 -2.39 -2.71 -14.52
C PHE A 375 -2.21 -1.92 -13.21
N ASN A 376 -1.09 -1.22 -13.07
CA ASN A 376 -0.84 -0.31 -11.95
C ASN A 376 -1.87 0.84 -11.90
N LEU A 377 -2.22 1.42 -13.05
CA LEU A 377 -3.28 2.43 -13.15
C LEU A 377 -4.63 1.89 -12.62
N VAL A 378 -4.96 0.64 -12.94
CA VAL A 378 -6.21 0.02 -12.48
C VAL A 378 -6.18 -0.25 -10.98
N ILE A 379 -5.11 -0.85 -10.46
CA ILE A 379 -5.01 -1.20 -9.02
C ILE A 379 -4.78 0.03 -8.15
N VAL A 380 -3.75 0.82 -8.44
CA VAL A 380 -3.30 1.93 -7.58
C VAL A 380 -4.04 3.23 -7.92
N GLY A 381 -4.42 3.45 -9.17
CA GLY A 381 -5.17 4.62 -9.57
C GLY A 381 -6.68 4.45 -9.29
N ILE A 382 -7.37 3.79 -10.22
CA ILE A 382 -8.84 3.65 -10.19
C ILE A 382 -9.30 2.90 -8.93
N GLY A 383 -8.64 1.79 -8.61
CA GLY A 383 -9.00 0.95 -7.48
C GLY A 383 -8.91 1.66 -6.14
N ILE A 384 -7.88 2.49 -5.90
CA ILE A 384 -7.78 3.29 -4.67
C ILE A 384 -8.87 4.36 -4.61
N ILE A 385 -9.13 5.08 -5.70
CA ILE A 385 -10.17 6.12 -5.74
C ILE A 385 -11.53 5.53 -5.41
N VAL A 386 -11.93 4.50 -6.14
CA VAL A 386 -13.24 3.85 -5.98
C VAL A 386 -13.31 3.15 -4.61
N GLY A 387 -12.26 2.42 -4.25
CA GLY A 387 -12.20 1.66 -3.00
C GLY A 387 -12.24 2.52 -1.75
N SER A 388 -11.54 3.66 -1.73
CA SER A 388 -11.57 4.58 -0.59
C SER A 388 -12.95 5.20 -0.38
N LYS A 389 -13.61 5.57 -1.48
CA LYS A 389 -15.00 6.10 -1.42
C LYS A 389 -15.99 5.03 -0.96
N ILE A 390 -15.86 3.79 -1.45
CA ILE A 390 -16.71 2.68 -1.01
C ILE A 390 -16.44 2.40 0.47
N ALA A 391 -15.17 2.29 0.90
CA ALA A 391 -14.82 1.98 2.28
C ALA A 391 -15.38 3.03 3.26
N THR A 392 -15.25 4.33 2.94
CA THR A 392 -15.79 5.40 3.79
C THR A 392 -17.32 5.46 3.75
N SER A 393 -17.97 5.22 2.61
CA SER A 393 -19.43 5.17 2.52
C SER A 393 -19.99 3.96 3.30
N VAL A 394 -19.35 2.81 3.24
CA VAL A 394 -19.72 1.62 4.03
C VAL A 394 -19.51 1.90 5.53
N SER A 395 -18.49 2.65 5.91
CA SER A 395 -18.28 3.07 7.30
C SER A 395 -19.45 3.94 7.81
N VAL A 396 -19.92 4.88 7.02
CA VAL A 396 -21.12 5.70 7.37
C VAL A 396 -22.33 4.79 7.57
N TRP A 397 -22.61 3.88 6.64
CA TRP A 397 -23.71 2.93 6.76
C TRP A 397 -23.54 1.96 7.95
N ALA A 398 -22.32 1.52 8.23
CA ALA A 398 -22.04 0.62 9.33
C ALA A 398 -22.30 1.27 10.71
N ASN A 399 -22.12 2.59 10.80
CA ASN A 399 -22.36 3.41 12.00
C ASN A 399 -23.72 4.14 11.98
N ASP A 400 -24.66 3.73 11.14
CA ASP A 400 -25.97 4.37 11.06
C ASP A 400 -26.69 4.35 12.43
N THR A 401 -26.97 5.54 12.95
CA THR A 401 -27.59 5.75 14.27
C THR A 401 -29.00 5.19 14.39
N SER A 402 -29.66 4.85 13.29
CA SER A 402 -30.95 4.12 13.32
C SER A 402 -30.80 2.65 13.72
N VAL A 403 -29.59 2.09 13.60
CA VAL A 403 -29.25 0.70 13.94
C VAL A 403 -28.29 0.62 15.11
N ILE A 404 -27.29 1.51 15.13
CA ILE A 404 -26.30 1.62 16.19
C ILE A 404 -26.79 2.65 17.21
N THR A 405 -27.37 2.14 18.28
CA THR A 405 -27.96 2.95 19.36
C THR A 405 -27.16 2.78 20.66
N GLU A 406 -27.50 3.56 21.67
CA GLU A 406 -26.92 3.39 23.00
C GLU A 406 -27.20 1.97 23.53
N GLY A 407 -26.13 1.26 23.98
CA GLY A 407 -26.20 -0.15 24.39
C GLY A 407 -25.93 -1.18 23.29
N THR A 408 -25.76 -0.73 22.02
CA THR A 408 -25.29 -1.64 20.95
C THR A 408 -23.87 -2.14 21.25
N PRO A 409 -23.58 -3.45 21.08
CA PRO A 409 -22.22 -3.97 21.24
C PRO A 409 -21.22 -3.22 20.36
N TRP A 410 -20.09 -2.84 20.94
CA TRP A 410 -19.05 -2.03 20.26
C TRP A 410 -18.51 -2.67 18.96
N HIS A 411 -18.58 -4.00 18.85
CA HIS A 411 -18.09 -4.73 17.68
C HIS A 411 -19.06 -4.73 16.50
N LEU A 412 -20.34 -4.42 16.70
CA LEU A 412 -21.37 -4.50 15.64
C LEU A 412 -21.09 -3.56 14.45
N PRO A 413 -20.64 -2.31 14.62
CA PRO A 413 -20.25 -1.47 13.50
C PRO A 413 -19.11 -2.10 12.67
N TYR A 414 -18.16 -2.77 13.29
CA TYR A 414 -17.05 -3.43 12.61
C TYR A 414 -17.49 -4.73 11.91
N GLU A 415 -18.42 -5.48 12.50
CA GLU A 415 -19.05 -6.63 11.86
C GLU A 415 -19.74 -6.20 10.55
N ARG A 416 -20.53 -5.13 10.59
CA ARG A 416 -21.17 -4.54 9.40
C ARG A 416 -20.14 -4.05 8.40
N LEU A 417 -19.11 -3.34 8.84
CA LEU A 417 -18.07 -2.75 8.00
C LEU A 417 -17.29 -3.81 7.22
N PHE A 418 -16.78 -4.82 7.91
CA PHE A 418 -15.87 -5.80 7.31
C PHE A 418 -16.60 -6.98 6.62
N SER A 419 -17.90 -7.21 6.89
CA SER A 419 -18.68 -8.21 6.18
C SER A 419 -18.84 -7.88 4.68
N ILE A 420 -18.94 -6.60 4.32
CA ILE A 420 -19.06 -6.18 2.90
C ILE A 420 -17.84 -6.61 2.06
N PRO A 421 -16.59 -6.24 2.42
CA PRO A 421 -15.42 -6.70 1.65
C PRO A 421 -15.18 -8.21 1.79
N MET A 422 -15.64 -8.87 2.85
CA MET A 422 -15.61 -10.32 2.97
C MET A 422 -16.45 -10.98 1.86
N TRP A 423 -17.71 -10.60 1.71
CA TRP A 423 -18.60 -11.14 0.67
C TRP A 423 -18.12 -10.76 -0.73
N ALA A 424 -17.60 -9.56 -0.91
CA ALA A 424 -16.98 -9.17 -2.17
C ALA A 424 -15.78 -10.07 -2.52
N SER A 425 -14.97 -10.46 -1.53
CA SER A 425 -13.87 -11.42 -1.73
C SER A 425 -14.37 -12.81 -2.15
N VAL A 426 -15.47 -13.28 -1.56
CA VAL A 426 -16.11 -14.58 -1.92
C VAL A 426 -16.62 -14.53 -3.37
N ILE A 427 -17.22 -13.41 -3.79
CA ILE A 427 -17.64 -13.22 -5.19
C ILE A 427 -16.43 -13.25 -6.13
N CYS A 428 -15.32 -12.58 -5.75
CA CYS A 428 -14.09 -12.59 -6.54
C CYS A 428 -13.49 -14.00 -6.65
N ILE A 429 -13.58 -14.84 -5.62
CA ILE A 429 -13.20 -16.26 -5.67
C ILE A 429 -14.03 -16.98 -6.72
N GLY A 430 -15.35 -16.79 -6.71
CA GLY A 430 -16.25 -17.37 -7.71
C GLY A 430 -15.88 -16.96 -9.15
N ILE A 431 -15.63 -15.67 -9.37
CA ILE A 431 -15.19 -15.15 -10.69
C ILE A 431 -13.86 -15.79 -11.11
N LEU A 432 -12.86 -15.87 -10.21
CA LEU A 432 -11.58 -16.50 -10.51
C LEU A 432 -11.74 -17.97 -10.90
N LEU A 433 -12.53 -18.72 -10.15
CA LEU A 433 -12.74 -20.16 -10.40
C LEU A 433 -13.42 -20.43 -11.74
N LEU A 434 -14.43 -19.62 -12.10
CA LEU A 434 -15.24 -19.80 -13.30
C LEU A 434 -14.59 -19.20 -14.55
N CYS A 435 -13.93 -18.05 -14.46
CA CYS A 435 -13.48 -17.29 -15.62
C CYS A 435 -11.98 -17.41 -15.90
N TYR A 436 -11.14 -17.66 -14.88
CA TYR A 436 -9.70 -17.80 -15.11
C TYR A 436 -9.37 -19.20 -15.69
N PRO A 437 -8.60 -19.30 -16.77
CA PRO A 437 -8.29 -20.59 -17.42
C PRO A 437 -7.62 -21.59 -16.47
N SER A 438 -7.98 -22.86 -16.55
CA SER A 438 -7.44 -23.94 -15.73
C SER A 438 -6.15 -24.56 -16.29
N GLY A 439 -5.42 -23.88 -17.14
CA GLY A 439 -4.18 -24.33 -17.76
C GLY A 439 -3.68 -23.26 -18.73
N SER A 440 -2.94 -22.27 -18.26
CA SER A 440 -1.96 -21.62 -19.11
C SER A 440 -0.66 -22.39 -18.89
N ASN A 441 -0.41 -23.37 -19.72
CA ASN A 441 0.85 -24.10 -19.77
C ASN A 441 1.89 -23.25 -20.52
N SER A 442 2.71 -22.52 -19.82
CA SER A 442 4.05 -22.17 -20.31
C SER A 442 4.96 -23.40 -20.43
N ASP A 443 4.51 -24.57 -19.96
CA ASP A 443 5.31 -25.80 -19.91
C ASP A 443 5.18 -26.71 -21.15
N ASN A 444 4.34 -26.40 -22.13
CA ASN A 444 4.11 -27.30 -23.29
C ASN A 444 4.71 -26.82 -24.62
N GLU A 445 5.21 -25.60 -24.74
CA GLU A 445 5.85 -25.17 -26.00
C GLU A 445 7.34 -25.54 -26.10
N GLU A 446 8.04 -25.82 -25.00
CA GLU A 446 9.41 -26.34 -25.05
C GLU A 446 9.51 -27.83 -25.40
N LYS A 447 8.42 -28.59 -25.36
CA LYS A 447 8.43 -30.03 -25.68
C LYS A 447 8.07 -30.39 -27.12
N THR A 448 7.73 -29.41 -27.95
CA THR A 448 7.40 -29.63 -29.36
C THR A 448 8.43 -29.13 -30.37
N VAL A 449 9.59 -28.65 -29.88
CA VAL A 449 10.75 -28.28 -30.71
C VAL A 449 11.98 -29.03 -30.19
N SER A 450 11.91 -30.34 -30.19
CA SER A 450 13.08 -31.23 -30.07
C SER A 450 13.03 -32.31 -31.14
#